data_059f3bc88836563e65ebd63adee93ea7
#
_entry.id   059f3bc88836563e65ebd63adee93ea7
#
_cell.length_a   1.000
_cell.length_b   1.000
_cell.length_c   1.000
_cell.angle_alpha   90.00
_cell.angle_beta   90.00
_cell.angle_gamma   90.00
#
_symmetry.space_group_name_H-M   'P 1'
#
loop_
_entity.id
_entity.type
_entity.pdbx_description
1 polymer ?
#
loop_
_entity_poly.entity_id
_entity_poly.type
_entity_poly.pdbx_seq_one_letter_code
_entity_poly.pdbx_strand_id
1 'polypeptide(L)'
;FNTKRINMNWDNFKHQFHPSWHAKMRPFIESDQCDKIYAYLKAESKRGKKVAPISMNVWRCFKETSLDDLKVVVMGMCPYHTFKNDAPVADGLLMGCSITEQVQPSLDQFYGAMEREFYDGLNLSIIKNPDVSFIAHQGVLMLNAALTTEMNKAGSHIEIWEPFIKYLFEEIINHLGVPIVFLGKDAARYKKYTGIFTHVFEVSHPASASYKGTEWDTEGVFTKVNRLLEENNGFSVQWVDIDAPF
;
A
#
# COMPACT_ATOMS: atom_id res chain seq x y z
N PHE A 1 33.56 1.67 10.67
CA PHE A 1 32.48 1.36 11.62
C PHE A 1 31.97 -0.03 11.32
N ASN A 2 32.33 -0.99 12.20
CA ASN A 2 31.89 -2.39 12.10
C ASN A 2 30.44 -2.47 12.59
N THR A 3 29.48 -2.18 11.73
CA THR A 3 28.06 -2.47 12.00
C THR A 3 27.90 -3.99 11.98
N LYS A 4 27.73 -4.61 13.14
CA LYS A 4 27.36 -6.03 13.23
C LYS A 4 26.20 -6.26 12.28
N ARG A 5 26.42 -7.10 11.26
CA ARG A 5 25.37 -7.58 10.34
C ARG A 5 24.21 -8.09 11.19
N ILE A 6 22.99 -7.62 10.89
CA ILE A 6 21.78 -8.09 11.62
C ILE A 6 21.44 -9.51 11.21
N ASN A 7 21.89 -9.93 10.03
CA ASN A 7 21.69 -11.26 9.46
C ASN A 7 20.22 -11.67 9.49
N MET A 8 19.41 -10.96 8.71
CA MET A 8 17.98 -11.22 8.62
C MET A 8 17.77 -12.67 8.16
N ASN A 9 17.02 -13.44 8.92
CA ASN A 9 16.72 -14.84 8.63
C ASN A 9 15.30 -14.98 8.14
N TRP A 10 15.12 -15.56 6.96
CA TRP A 10 13.83 -15.80 6.33
C TRP A 10 12.84 -16.52 7.26
N ASP A 11 13.28 -17.50 8.03
CA ASP A 11 12.40 -18.25 8.94
C ASP A 11 11.72 -17.39 10.00
N ASN A 12 12.33 -16.25 10.35
CA ASN A 12 11.73 -15.28 11.27
C ASN A 12 10.73 -14.36 10.59
N PHE A 13 10.72 -14.29 9.25
CA PHE A 13 9.91 -13.35 8.46
C PHE A 13 8.81 -14.00 7.65
N LYS A 14 8.97 -15.26 7.22
CA LYS A 14 8.06 -15.94 6.29
C LYS A 14 6.58 -15.87 6.69
N HIS A 15 6.27 -15.83 7.99
CA HIS A 15 4.91 -15.74 8.51
C HIS A 15 4.25 -14.37 8.28
N GLN A 16 5.01 -13.35 7.88
CA GLN A 16 4.52 -12.01 7.54
C GLN A 16 4.11 -11.87 6.07
N PHE A 17 4.24 -12.95 5.31
CA PHE A 17 3.91 -13.00 3.88
C PHE A 17 2.89 -14.10 3.61
N HIS A 18 2.02 -13.88 2.63
CA HIS A 18 1.25 -14.98 2.05
C HIS A 18 2.23 -15.99 1.41
N PRO A 19 1.98 -17.31 1.50
CA PRO A 19 2.92 -18.33 1.00
C PRO A 19 3.37 -18.16 -0.45
N SER A 20 2.51 -17.65 -1.33
CA SER A 20 2.82 -17.37 -2.73
C SER A 20 3.98 -16.38 -2.95
N TRP A 21 4.27 -15.51 -1.97
CA TRP A 21 5.39 -14.57 -2.01
C TRP A 21 6.72 -15.18 -1.58
N HIS A 22 6.74 -16.35 -0.92
CA HIS A 22 7.91 -16.85 -0.23
C HIS A 22 9.15 -16.95 -1.13
N ALA A 23 9.02 -17.59 -2.30
CA ALA A 23 10.15 -17.77 -3.21
C ALA A 23 10.69 -16.44 -3.76
N LYS A 24 9.82 -15.45 -3.94
CA LYS A 24 10.17 -14.13 -4.49
C LYS A 24 10.70 -13.16 -3.43
N MET A 25 10.24 -13.23 -2.19
CA MET A 25 10.64 -12.30 -1.13
C MET A 25 11.90 -12.73 -0.38
N ARG A 26 12.14 -14.05 -0.27
CA ARG A 26 13.28 -14.58 0.46
C ARG A 26 14.62 -13.97 0.03
N PRO A 27 14.95 -13.83 -1.29
CA PRO A 27 16.23 -13.26 -1.71
C PRO A 27 16.44 -11.84 -1.21
N PHE A 28 15.39 -11.01 -1.17
CA PHE A 28 15.48 -9.67 -0.63
C PHE A 28 15.63 -9.66 0.89
N ILE A 29 14.83 -10.46 1.60
CA ILE A 29 14.87 -10.52 3.08
C ILE A 29 16.25 -10.96 3.59
N GLU A 30 16.91 -11.88 2.90
CA GLU A 30 18.26 -12.36 3.24
C GLU A 30 19.39 -11.49 2.65
N SER A 31 19.07 -10.32 2.05
CA SER A 31 20.04 -9.43 1.43
C SER A 31 20.64 -8.40 2.40
N ASP A 32 21.83 -7.90 2.06
CA ASP A 32 22.46 -6.78 2.76
C ASP A 32 21.61 -5.50 2.74
N GLN A 33 20.74 -5.33 1.74
CA GLN A 33 19.84 -4.19 1.66
C GLN A 33 18.75 -4.26 2.73
N CYS A 34 18.16 -5.42 2.94
CA CYS A 34 17.21 -5.63 4.02
C CYS A 34 17.85 -5.44 5.39
N ASP A 35 19.06 -5.97 5.58
CA ASP A 35 19.85 -5.76 6.80
C ASP A 35 20.05 -4.26 7.11
N LYS A 36 20.36 -3.45 6.09
CA LYS A 36 20.51 -1.98 6.23
C LYS A 36 19.21 -1.30 6.65
N ILE A 37 18.07 -1.68 6.05
CA ILE A 37 16.75 -1.15 6.42
C ILE A 37 16.48 -1.42 7.90
N TYR A 38 16.63 -2.66 8.34
CA TYR A 38 16.34 -3.03 9.73
C TYR A 38 17.36 -2.46 10.72
N ALA A 39 18.64 -2.32 10.32
CA ALA A 39 19.64 -1.64 11.12
C ALA A 39 19.26 -0.17 11.35
N TYR A 40 18.80 0.52 10.30
CA TYR A 40 18.31 1.88 10.39
C TYR A 40 17.10 1.98 11.32
N LEU A 41 16.04 1.17 11.10
CA LEU A 41 14.84 1.19 11.94
C LEU A 41 15.14 0.89 13.41
N LYS A 42 16.06 -0.06 13.68
CA LYS A 42 16.52 -0.36 15.03
C LYS A 42 17.28 0.81 15.67
N ALA A 43 18.08 1.53 14.89
CA ALA A 43 18.78 2.73 15.37
C ALA A 43 17.79 3.86 15.71
N GLU A 44 16.75 4.07 14.88
CA GLU A 44 15.71 5.05 15.15
C GLU A 44 14.93 4.71 16.45
N SER A 45 14.56 3.44 16.62
CA SER A 45 13.90 2.97 17.85
C SER A 45 14.77 3.19 19.10
N LYS A 46 16.08 2.92 19.01
CA LYS A 46 17.02 3.17 20.12
C LYS A 46 17.14 4.67 20.47
N ARG A 47 16.88 5.54 19.51
CA ARG A 47 16.82 7.02 19.73
C ARG A 47 15.48 7.47 20.29
N GLY A 48 14.59 6.55 20.63
CA GLY A 48 13.26 6.84 21.16
C GLY A 48 12.23 7.31 20.12
N LYS A 49 12.52 7.18 18.83
CA LYS A 49 11.59 7.55 17.78
C LYS A 49 10.48 6.50 17.64
N LYS A 50 9.25 6.97 17.54
CA LYS A 50 8.09 6.14 17.25
C LYS A 50 7.95 5.98 15.73
N VAL A 51 7.75 4.74 15.29
CA VAL A 51 7.64 4.36 13.87
C VAL A 51 6.30 3.69 13.62
N ALA A 52 5.63 4.06 12.55
CA ALA A 52 4.40 3.45 12.06
C ALA A 52 4.66 2.67 10.75
N PRO A 53 3.94 1.57 10.51
CA PRO A 53 3.07 0.82 11.43
C PRO A 53 3.89 0.06 12.49
N ILE A 54 3.22 -0.70 13.36
CA ILE A 54 3.91 -1.64 14.27
C ILE A 54 4.68 -2.68 13.46
N SER A 55 5.75 -3.24 14.03
CA SER A 55 6.68 -4.15 13.33
C SER A 55 6.00 -5.36 12.68
N MET A 56 4.94 -5.88 13.28
CA MET A 56 4.18 -7.03 12.76
C MET A 56 3.37 -6.68 11.50
N ASN A 57 3.11 -5.41 11.25
CA ASN A 57 2.27 -4.92 10.15
C ASN A 57 3.09 -4.32 9.00
N VAL A 58 4.42 -4.27 9.10
CA VAL A 58 5.27 -3.68 8.06
C VAL A 58 5.06 -4.36 6.69
N TRP A 59 4.86 -5.66 6.69
CA TRP A 59 4.66 -6.47 5.48
C TRP A 59 3.20 -6.87 5.24
N ARG A 60 2.24 -6.25 5.95
CA ARG A 60 0.83 -6.66 5.90
C ARG A 60 0.26 -6.69 4.49
N CYS A 61 0.60 -5.77 3.60
CA CYS A 61 0.11 -5.77 2.22
C CYS A 61 0.48 -7.06 1.46
N PHE A 62 1.64 -7.65 1.74
CA PHE A 62 2.06 -8.92 1.16
C PHE A 62 1.50 -10.15 1.90
N LYS A 63 0.96 -9.97 3.08
CA LYS A 63 0.27 -11.02 3.83
C LYS A 63 -1.18 -11.15 3.39
N GLU A 64 -1.85 -10.02 3.19
CA GLU A 64 -3.26 -9.97 2.82
C GLU A 64 -3.50 -10.20 1.32
N THR A 65 -2.52 -9.92 0.45
CA THR A 65 -2.64 -10.10 -1.00
C THR A 65 -1.81 -11.32 -1.43
N SER A 66 -2.46 -12.30 -2.06
CA SER A 66 -1.76 -13.41 -2.72
C SER A 66 -1.03 -12.92 -3.98
N LEU A 67 0.22 -13.36 -4.21
CA LEU A 67 0.93 -13.09 -5.46
C LEU A 67 0.29 -13.81 -6.65
N ASP A 68 -0.23 -15.03 -6.43
CA ASP A 68 -0.85 -15.84 -7.48
C ASP A 68 -2.16 -15.22 -7.98
N ASP A 69 -2.83 -14.44 -7.11
CA ASP A 69 -4.08 -13.75 -7.41
C ASP A 69 -3.88 -12.26 -7.71
N LEU A 70 -2.63 -11.77 -7.78
CA LEU A 70 -2.36 -10.35 -7.96
C LEU A 70 -2.89 -9.83 -9.30
N LYS A 71 -3.73 -8.80 -9.24
CA LYS A 71 -4.44 -8.20 -10.39
C LYS A 71 -4.08 -6.75 -10.63
N VAL A 72 -3.78 -6.01 -9.57
CA VAL A 72 -3.44 -4.58 -9.67
C VAL A 72 -2.59 -4.15 -8.47
N VAL A 73 -1.66 -3.23 -8.69
CA VAL A 73 -0.93 -2.54 -7.62
C VAL A 73 -1.48 -1.13 -7.48
N VAL A 74 -1.91 -0.75 -6.28
CA VAL A 74 -2.24 0.64 -5.93
C VAL A 74 -1.18 1.13 -4.96
N MET A 75 -0.44 2.17 -5.34
CA MET A 75 0.73 2.61 -4.59
C MET A 75 0.61 4.07 -4.15
N GLY A 76 0.75 4.29 -2.84
CA GLY A 76 0.89 5.60 -2.22
C GLY A 76 2.32 5.87 -1.74
N MET A 77 2.52 7.01 -1.07
CA MET A 77 3.84 7.45 -0.64
C MET A 77 4.33 6.71 0.62
N CYS A 78 3.57 6.79 1.71
CA CYS A 78 3.96 6.25 3.02
C CYS A 78 2.73 5.99 3.90
N PRO A 79 2.88 5.19 4.97
CA PRO A 79 1.83 4.99 5.96
C PRO A 79 1.38 6.29 6.63
N TYR A 80 0.20 6.29 7.24
CA TYR A 80 -0.18 7.36 8.16
C TYR A 80 0.89 7.53 9.23
N HIS A 81 1.33 8.76 9.45
CA HIS A 81 2.38 9.10 10.42
C HIS A 81 1.83 9.56 11.77
N THR A 82 0.51 9.53 11.94
CA THR A 82 -0.17 9.92 13.16
C THR A 82 -0.33 8.74 14.13
N PHE A 83 -0.42 9.08 15.41
CA PHE A 83 -0.65 8.15 16.51
C PHE A 83 -1.88 8.61 17.30
N LYS A 84 -2.65 7.66 17.80
CA LYS A 84 -3.80 7.90 18.67
C LYS A 84 -3.69 6.97 19.89
N ASN A 85 -3.74 7.55 21.09
CA ASN A 85 -3.58 6.77 22.33
C ASN A 85 -2.33 5.87 22.32
N ASP A 86 -1.20 6.43 21.87
CA ASP A 86 0.09 5.73 21.70
C ASP A 86 0.11 4.58 20.68
N ALA A 87 -0.97 4.30 19.99
CA ALA A 87 -1.04 3.36 18.88
C ALA A 87 -0.88 4.07 17.52
N PRO A 88 -0.12 3.51 16.56
CA PRO A 88 -0.06 4.06 15.20
C PRO A 88 -1.41 3.89 14.51
N VAL A 89 -1.82 4.91 13.75
CA VAL A 89 -3.03 4.84 12.93
C VAL A 89 -2.85 3.85 11.78
N ALA A 90 -1.67 3.87 11.15
CA ALA A 90 -1.36 2.97 10.04
C ALA A 90 -1.35 1.50 10.45
N ASP A 91 -1.99 0.67 9.66
CA ASP A 91 -2.09 -0.78 9.89
C ASP A 91 -1.27 -1.64 8.91
N GLY A 92 -0.51 -1.00 8.01
CA GLY A 92 0.36 -1.67 7.03
C GLY A 92 -0.20 -1.78 5.61
N LEU A 93 -1.49 -1.53 5.41
CA LEU A 93 -2.08 -1.36 4.09
C LEU A 93 -2.08 0.11 3.69
N LEU A 94 -2.03 0.39 2.39
CA LEU A 94 -2.23 1.73 1.87
C LEU A 94 -3.60 2.27 2.34
N MET A 95 -3.59 3.42 3.01
CA MET A 95 -4.78 4.06 3.62
C MET A 95 -5.47 3.24 4.72
N GLY A 96 -4.98 2.06 5.08
CA GLY A 96 -5.54 1.24 6.15
C GLY A 96 -5.32 1.86 7.53
N CYS A 97 -6.37 1.86 8.37
CA CYS A 97 -6.38 2.46 9.71
C CYS A 97 -7.23 1.65 10.71
N SER A 98 -7.28 0.34 10.53
CA SER A 98 -8.07 -0.59 11.33
C SER A 98 -7.71 -0.61 12.83
N ILE A 99 -6.45 -0.29 13.18
CA ILE A 99 -5.99 -0.30 14.58
C ILE A 99 -6.75 0.72 15.44
N THR A 100 -7.11 1.86 14.87
CA THR A 100 -7.81 2.94 15.59
C THR A 100 -9.30 2.95 15.34
N GLU A 101 -9.80 2.05 14.49
CA GLU A 101 -11.21 1.92 14.10
C GLU A 101 -11.85 3.23 13.62
N GLN A 102 -11.02 4.14 13.13
CA GLN A 102 -11.44 5.48 12.70
C GLN A 102 -10.95 5.79 11.30
N VAL A 103 -11.89 5.93 10.37
CA VAL A 103 -11.62 6.35 8.99
C VAL A 103 -10.85 7.67 8.97
N GLN A 104 -9.72 7.69 8.29
CA GLN A 104 -8.88 8.88 8.15
C GLN A 104 -9.31 9.71 6.93
N PRO A 105 -9.00 11.02 6.90
CA PRO A 105 -9.49 11.91 5.85
C PRO A 105 -9.17 11.47 4.41
N SER A 106 -8.00 10.88 4.16
CA SER A 106 -7.67 10.38 2.81
C SER A 106 -8.47 9.14 2.43
N LEU A 107 -8.76 8.26 3.38
CA LEU A 107 -9.62 7.10 3.16
C LEU A 107 -11.08 7.52 2.97
N ASP A 108 -11.54 8.51 3.69
CA ASP A 108 -12.88 9.08 3.52
C ASP A 108 -13.05 9.69 2.12
N GLN A 109 -12.04 10.43 1.63
CA GLN A 109 -12.00 10.93 0.25
C GLN A 109 -12.00 9.80 -0.78
N PHE A 110 -11.26 8.71 -0.51
CA PHE A 110 -11.26 7.53 -1.38
C PHE A 110 -12.68 6.94 -1.48
N TYR A 111 -13.33 6.69 -0.36
CA TYR A 111 -14.69 6.15 -0.34
C TYR A 111 -15.69 7.05 -1.06
N GLY A 112 -15.68 8.35 -0.79
CA GLY A 112 -16.57 9.30 -1.48
C GLY A 112 -16.33 9.35 -2.99
N ALA A 113 -15.07 9.22 -3.44
CA ALA A 113 -14.75 9.16 -4.85
C ALA A 113 -15.24 7.86 -5.51
N MET A 114 -15.07 6.72 -4.84
CA MET A 114 -15.58 5.43 -5.33
C MET A 114 -17.11 5.42 -5.42
N GLU A 115 -17.79 6.02 -4.43
CA GLU A 115 -19.23 6.19 -4.45
C GLU A 115 -19.68 6.96 -5.70
N ARG A 116 -19.07 8.11 -5.98
CA ARG A 116 -19.35 8.91 -7.17
C ARG A 116 -19.00 8.19 -8.47
N GLU A 117 -17.88 7.49 -8.51
CA GLU A 117 -17.38 6.86 -9.75
C GLU A 117 -18.19 5.62 -10.16
N PHE A 118 -18.69 4.84 -9.18
CA PHE A 118 -19.33 3.55 -9.46
C PHE A 118 -20.82 3.47 -9.09
N TYR A 119 -21.29 4.34 -8.19
CA TYR A 119 -22.62 4.20 -7.58
C TYR A 119 -23.46 5.49 -7.66
N ASP A 120 -22.99 6.50 -8.41
CA ASP A 120 -23.74 7.76 -8.57
C ASP A 120 -25.16 7.51 -9.12
N GLY A 121 -26.14 8.12 -8.48
CA GLY A 121 -27.56 7.95 -8.82
C GLY A 121 -28.18 6.63 -8.37
N LEU A 122 -27.43 5.73 -7.73
CA LEU A 122 -27.96 4.51 -7.12
C LEU A 122 -28.36 4.77 -5.66
N ASN A 123 -29.48 4.19 -5.24
CA ASN A 123 -29.92 4.27 -3.83
C ASN A 123 -29.21 3.21 -3.00
N LEU A 124 -27.88 3.33 -2.87
CA LEU A 124 -27.00 2.43 -2.13
C LEU A 124 -26.23 3.24 -1.08
N SER A 125 -25.94 2.61 0.05
CA SER A 125 -25.01 3.17 1.06
C SER A 125 -23.71 2.40 1.01
N ILE A 126 -22.59 3.11 0.95
CA ILE A 126 -21.27 2.49 1.09
C ILE A 126 -20.89 2.34 2.56
N ILE A 127 -20.24 1.24 2.88
CA ILE A 127 -19.67 0.99 4.21
C ILE A 127 -18.27 1.57 4.24
N LYS A 128 -18.06 2.62 5.02
CA LYS A 128 -16.72 3.22 5.22
C LYS A 128 -15.93 2.44 6.26
N ASN A 129 -15.31 1.34 5.84
CA ASN A 129 -14.54 0.47 6.72
C ASN A 129 -13.10 1.00 6.90
N PRO A 130 -12.59 1.19 8.14
CA PRO A 130 -11.19 1.53 8.37
C PRO A 130 -10.20 0.41 7.98
N ASP A 131 -10.67 -0.85 7.87
CA ASP A 131 -9.89 -1.97 7.33
C ASP A 131 -10.17 -2.15 5.84
N VAL A 132 -9.15 -1.92 5.03
CA VAL A 132 -9.21 -2.07 3.57
C VAL A 132 -8.72 -3.45 3.09
N SER A 133 -8.59 -4.43 3.97
CA SER A 133 -8.14 -5.78 3.61
C SER A 133 -9.09 -6.48 2.64
N PHE A 134 -10.38 -6.14 2.65
CA PHE A 134 -11.33 -6.66 1.66
C PHE A 134 -10.95 -6.30 0.21
N ILE A 135 -10.29 -5.15 -0.01
CA ILE A 135 -9.74 -4.78 -1.32
C ILE A 135 -8.51 -5.64 -1.63
N ALA A 136 -7.61 -5.81 -0.64
CA ALA A 136 -6.41 -6.61 -0.79
C ALA A 136 -6.71 -8.09 -1.12
N HIS A 137 -7.72 -8.67 -0.49
CA HIS A 137 -8.15 -10.06 -0.72
C HIS A 137 -8.70 -10.31 -2.13
N GLN A 138 -9.04 -9.26 -2.88
CA GLN A 138 -9.43 -9.36 -4.28
C GLN A 138 -8.26 -9.37 -5.27
N GLY A 139 -7.01 -9.35 -4.76
CA GLY A 139 -5.80 -9.31 -5.59
C GLY A 139 -5.29 -7.88 -5.82
N VAL A 140 -5.64 -6.93 -4.98
CA VAL A 140 -5.12 -5.56 -5.02
C VAL A 140 -3.98 -5.41 -4.03
N LEU A 141 -2.76 -5.18 -4.51
CA LEU A 141 -1.64 -4.86 -3.63
C LEU A 141 -1.74 -3.40 -3.17
N MET A 142 -2.24 -3.20 -1.94
CA MET A 142 -2.41 -1.89 -1.30
C MET A 142 -1.07 -1.44 -0.69
N LEU A 143 -0.18 -0.90 -1.54
CA LEU A 143 1.25 -0.68 -1.26
C LEU A 143 1.56 0.77 -0.89
N ASN A 144 2.49 0.97 0.04
CA ASN A 144 3.18 2.24 0.26
C ASN A 144 4.63 2.17 -0.27
N ALA A 145 5.13 3.24 -0.89
CA ALA A 145 6.51 3.34 -1.36
C ALA A 145 7.53 3.23 -0.20
N ALA A 146 7.21 3.78 0.95
CA ALA A 146 7.90 3.49 2.19
C ALA A 146 6.98 2.63 3.07
N LEU A 147 7.42 1.44 3.47
CA LEU A 147 6.60 0.56 4.32
C LEU A 147 6.55 1.04 5.77
N THR A 148 7.39 2.00 6.15
CA THR A 148 7.40 2.62 7.47
C THR A 148 7.59 4.12 7.39
N THR A 149 7.22 4.84 8.46
CA THR A 149 7.46 6.28 8.61
C THR A 149 7.66 6.66 10.08
N GLU A 150 8.43 7.71 10.38
CA GLU A 150 8.56 8.26 11.72
C GLU A 150 7.27 9.05 12.10
N MET A 151 6.86 8.99 13.35
CA MET A 151 5.73 9.75 13.87
C MET A 151 5.86 11.23 13.52
N ASN A 152 4.77 11.81 13.00
CA ASN A 152 4.64 13.21 12.58
C ASN A 152 5.60 13.63 11.45
N LYS A 153 6.22 12.68 10.74
CA LYS A 153 7.13 12.97 9.61
C LYS A 153 6.79 12.11 8.39
N ALA A 154 5.78 12.55 7.65
CA ALA A 154 5.40 11.90 6.39
C ALA A 154 6.62 11.72 5.48
N GLY A 155 6.74 10.54 4.89
CA GLY A 155 7.80 10.23 3.92
C GLY A 155 9.23 10.12 4.48
N SER A 156 9.42 10.17 5.82
CA SER A 156 10.76 10.16 6.45
C SER A 156 11.61 8.94 6.11
N HIS A 157 11.00 7.83 5.68
CA HIS A 157 11.70 6.58 5.38
C HIS A 157 11.69 6.22 3.88
N ILE A 158 11.31 7.14 2.99
CA ILE A 158 11.24 6.88 1.54
C ILE A 158 12.57 6.36 1.00
N GLU A 159 13.67 7.03 1.34
CA GLU A 159 15.00 6.69 0.81
C GLU A 159 15.48 5.31 1.27
N ILE A 160 15.19 4.95 2.53
CA ILE A 160 15.64 3.65 3.05
C ILE A 160 14.86 2.48 2.46
N TRP A 161 13.60 2.70 2.04
CA TRP A 161 12.75 1.69 1.40
C TRP A 161 12.87 1.64 -0.12
N GLU A 162 13.48 2.64 -0.78
CA GLU A 162 13.62 2.67 -2.25
C GLU A 162 14.29 1.40 -2.83
N PRO A 163 15.36 0.80 -2.23
CA PRO A 163 15.94 -0.44 -2.73
C PRO A 163 14.96 -1.62 -2.73
N PHE A 164 14.04 -1.68 -1.77
CA PHE A 164 12.99 -2.70 -1.74
C PHE A 164 11.99 -2.49 -2.86
N ILE A 165 11.51 -1.26 -3.06
CA ILE A 165 10.54 -0.97 -4.12
C ILE A 165 11.14 -1.23 -5.50
N LYS A 166 12.41 -0.85 -5.70
CA LYS A 166 13.14 -1.19 -6.93
C LYS A 166 13.15 -2.70 -7.17
N TYR A 167 13.57 -3.48 -6.17
CA TYR A 167 13.57 -4.95 -6.23
C TYR A 167 12.17 -5.50 -6.56
N LEU A 168 11.14 -5.04 -5.85
CA LEU A 168 9.76 -5.49 -6.03
C LEU A 168 9.29 -5.29 -7.48
N PHE A 169 9.55 -4.12 -8.06
CA PHE A 169 9.15 -3.83 -9.44
C PHE A 169 9.98 -4.59 -10.45
N GLU A 170 11.30 -4.53 -10.37
CA GLU A 170 12.20 -5.10 -11.37
C GLU A 170 12.18 -6.64 -11.38
N GLU A 171 12.14 -7.26 -10.21
CA GLU A 171 12.26 -8.71 -10.08
C GLU A 171 10.91 -9.46 -10.01
N ILE A 172 9.80 -8.73 -9.72
CA ILE A 172 8.52 -9.40 -9.48
C ILE A 172 7.41 -8.78 -10.33
N ILE A 173 7.02 -7.52 -10.09
CA ILE A 173 5.80 -6.93 -10.65
C ILE A 173 5.86 -6.82 -12.17
N ASN A 174 7.00 -6.41 -12.73
CA ASN A 174 7.16 -6.23 -14.19
C ASN A 174 6.97 -7.54 -14.99
N HIS A 175 7.07 -8.69 -14.34
CA HIS A 175 6.89 -10.00 -14.98
C HIS A 175 5.44 -10.51 -14.96
N LEU A 176 4.53 -9.78 -14.28
CA LEU A 176 3.14 -10.21 -14.09
C LEU A 176 2.16 -9.53 -15.06
N GLY A 177 2.56 -8.43 -15.70
CA GLY A 177 1.70 -7.68 -16.63
C GLY A 177 0.51 -6.99 -15.95
N VAL A 178 0.52 -6.83 -14.62
CA VAL A 178 -0.56 -6.21 -13.86
C VAL A 178 -0.51 -4.68 -13.95
N PRO A 179 -1.66 -3.98 -14.02
CA PRO A 179 -1.68 -2.52 -14.00
C PRO A 179 -1.23 -1.95 -12.64
N ILE A 180 -0.69 -0.74 -12.70
CA ILE A 180 -0.21 -0.01 -11.52
C ILE A 180 -0.88 1.35 -11.46
N VAL A 181 -1.44 1.70 -10.32
CA VAL A 181 -2.03 3.00 -10.01
C VAL A 181 -1.13 3.73 -9.00
N PHE A 182 -0.55 4.85 -9.38
CA PHE A 182 0.20 5.72 -8.48
C PHE A 182 -0.70 6.83 -7.93
N LEU A 183 -0.81 6.91 -6.61
CA LEU A 183 -1.54 7.95 -5.91
C LEU A 183 -0.58 9.08 -5.49
N GLY A 184 -0.57 10.15 -6.24
CA GLY A 184 0.24 11.34 -5.99
C GLY A 184 1.65 11.31 -6.57
N LYS A 185 2.27 12.49 -6.65
CA LYS A 185 3.58 12.70 -7.29
C LYS A 185 4.72 11.91 -6.64
N ASP A 186 4.67 11.73 -5.32
CA ASP A 186 5.72 11.02 -4.60
C ASP A 186 5.69 9.51 -4.89
N ALA A 187 4.51 8.92 -5.03
CA ALA A 187 4.37 7.55 -5.51
C ALA A 187 4.76 7.44 -7.00
N ALA A 188 4.35 8.38 -7.84
CA ALA A 188 4.64 8.37 -9.28
C ALA A 188 6.16 8.45 -9.61
N ARG A 189 7.01 8.90 -8.67
CA ARG A 189 8.48 8.85 -8.83
C ARG A 189 9.01 7.44 -9.08
N TYR A 190 8.30 6.41 -8.64
CA TYR A 190 8.67 5.01 -8.81
C TYR A 190 8.29 4.42 -10.17
N LYS A 191 7.57 5.17 -11.01
CA LYS A 191 7.31 4.82 -12.41
C LYS A 191 8.59 4.49 -13.19
N LYS A 192 9.72 5.08 -12.82
CA LYS A 192 11.04 4.77 -13.38
C LYS A 192 11.45 3.29 -13.26
N TYR A 193 10.83 2.52 -12.38
CA TYR A 193 11.10 1.10 -12.19
C TYR A 193 10.05 0.19 -12.87
N THR A 194 8.99 0.75 -13.46
CA THR A 194 7.97 -0.04 -14.16
C THR A 194 8.46 -0.45 -15.55
N GLY A 195 8.01 -1.64 -15.98
CA GLY A 195 8.29 -2.14 -17.33
C GLY A 195 7.58 -1.34 -18.43
N ILE A 196 8.14 -1.29 -19.61
CA ILE A 196 7.62 -0.53 -20.77
C ILE A 196 6.23 -1.02 -21.24
N PHE A 197 5.86 -2.26 -20.94
CA PHE A 197 4.57 -2.85 -21.29
C PHE A 197 3.56 -2.81 -20.13
N THR A 198 3.91 -2.18 -19.01
CA THR A 198 3.03 -2.08 -17.85
C THR A 198 2.01 -0.96 -18.06
N HIS A 199 0.73 -1.25 -17.85
CA HIS A 199 -0.29 -0.21 -17.80
C HIS A 199 -0.14 0.60 -16.51
N VAL A 200 0.19 1.88 -16.65
CA VAL A 200 0.43 2.80 -15.55
C VAL A 200 -0.61 3.90 -15.56
N PHE A 201 -1.26 4.07 -14.42
CA PHE A 201 -2.19 5.16 -14.14
C PHE A 201 -1.62 6.06 -13.06
N GLU A 202 -1.78 7.35 -13.21
CA GLU A 202 -1.35 8.35 -12.24
C GLU A 202 -2.56 9.25 -11.90
N VAL A 203 -2.79 9.47 -10.62
CA VAL A 203 -3.84 10.36 -10.13
C VAL A 203 -3.33 11.07 -8.88
N SER A 204 -3.90 12.23 -8.54
CA SER A 204 -3.55 12.94 -7.31
C SER A 204 -3.79 12.07 -6.07
N HIS A 205 -3.06 12.32 -4.97
CA HIS A 205 -3.33 11.59 -3.73
C HIS A 205 -4.61 12.13 -3.05
N PRO A 206 -5.50 11.27 -2.52
CA PRO A 206 -6.76 11.72 -1.89
C PRO A 206 -6.55 12.71 -0.73
N ALA A 207 -5.44 12.62 0.00
CA ALA A 207 -5.10 13.60 1.04
C ALA A 207 -5.01 15.03 0.51
N SER A 208 -4.65 15.24 -0.76
CA SER A 208 -4.56 16.57 -1.33
C SER A 208 -5.94 17.27 -1.42
N ALA A 209 -6.98 16.50 -1.68
CA ALA A 209 -8.36 16.98 -1.67
C ALA A 209 -8.83 17.29 -0.25
N SER A 210 -8.52 16.41 0.72
CA SER A 210 -8.81 16.66 2.14
C SER A 210 -8.20 17.97 2.65
N TYR A 211 -6.93 18.23 2.32
CA TYR A 211 -6.26 19.49 2.73
C TYR A 211 -6.87 20.73 2.08
N LYS A 212 -7.39 20.61 0.87
CA LYS A 212 -8.04 21.73 0.14
C LYS A 212 -9.52 21.90 0.51
N GLY A 213 -10.11 20.96 1.24
CA GLY A 213 -11.56 20.93 1.51
C GLY A 213 -12.39 20.74 0.25
N THR A 214 -11.85 20.00 -0.74
CA THR A 214 -12.53 19.66 -2.01
C THR A 214 -12.79 18.16 -2.07
N GLU A 215 -13.58 17.73 -3.02
CA GLU A 215 -13.73 16.32 -3.35
C GLU A 215 -12.51 15.83 -4.15
N TRP A 216 -12.13 14.57 -3.94
CA TRP A 216 -11.06 13.93 -4.71
C TRP A 216 -11.58 13.49 -6.08
N ASP A 217 -10.97 14.03 -7.13
CA ASP A 217 -11.21 13.60 -8.51
C ASP A 217 -10.23 12.47 -8.85
N THR A 218 -10.75 11.31 -9.19
CA THR A 218 -10.01 10.12 -9.62
C THR A 218 -9.66 10.15 -11.11
N GLU A 219 -10.22 11.10 -11.88
CA GLU A 219 -10.12 11.13 -13.34
C GLU A 219 -10.63 9.83 -14.00
N GLY A 220 -11.52 9.09 -13.31
CA GLY A 220 -12.06 7.80 -13.74
C GLY A 220 -11.02 6.68 -13.80
N VAL A 221 -9.92 6.78 -13.02
CA VAL A 221 -8.82 5.80 -13.05
C VAL A 221 -9.28 4.43 -12.62
N PHE A 222 -10.12 4.31 -11.60
CA PHE A 222 -10.57 3.02 -11.08
C PHE A 222 -11.55 2.32 -12.03
N THR A 223 -12.38 3.07 -12.75
CA THR A 223 -13.20 2.55 -13.86
C THR A 223 -12.31 2.03 -15.01
N LYS A 224 -11.27 2.77 -15.38
CA LYS A 224 -10.30 2.34 -16.41
C LYS A 224 -9.57 1.06 -16.00
N VAL A 225 -9.17 0.95 -14.74
CA VAL A 225 -8.55 -0.26 -14.19
C VAL A 225 -9.50 -1.44 -14.25
N ASN A 226 -10.75 -1.29 -13.77
CA ASN A 226 -11.74 -2.36 -13.81
C ASN A 226 -12.03 -2.81 -15.25
N ARG A 227 -12.19 -1.88 -16.18
CA ARG A 227 -12.37 -2.20 -17.60
C ARG A 227 -11.21 -3.03 -18.15
N LEU A 228 -9.97 -2.64 -17.85
CA LEU A 228 -8.78 -3.37 -18.27
C LEU A 228 -8.75 -4.79 -17.67
N LEU A 229 -9.12 -4.94 -16.41
CA LEU A 229 -9.17 -6.24 -15.73
C LEU A 229 -10.28 -7.13 -16.31
N GLU A 230 -11.45 -6.57 -16.63
CA GLU A 230 -12.55 -7.29 -17.29
C GLU A 230 -12.15 -7.79 -18.68
N GLU A 231 -11.52 -6.93 -19.48
CA GLU A 231 -11.06 -7.27 -20.82
C GLU A 231 -9.99 -8.38 -20.79
N ASN A 232 -9.10 -8.38 -19.79
CA ASN A 232 -8.00 -9.33 -19.72
C ASN A 232 -8.34 -10.63 -18.95
N ASN A 233 -9.15 -10.53 -17.89
CA ASN A 233 -9.32 -11.60 -16.91
C ASN A 233 -10.78 -11.92 -16.57
N GLY A 234 -11.75 -11.19 -17.14
CA GLY A 234 -13.18 -11.33 -16.82
C GLY A 234 -13.50 -10.99 -15.36
N PHE A 235 -12.75 -10.07 -14.76
CA PHE A 235 -12.83 -9.72 -13.35
C PHE A 235 -12.79 -8.19 -13.15
N SER A 236 -13.58 -7.68 -12.20
CA SER A 236 -13.48 -6.29 -11.72
C SER A 236 -13.32 -6.25 -10.21
N VAL A 237 -12.62 -5.23 -9.71
CA VAL A 237 -12.43 -4.98 -8.29
C VAL A 237 -13.64 -4.25 -7.74
N GLN A 238 -14.19 -4.73 -6.63
CA GLN A 238 -15.13 -3.99 -5.80
C GLN A 238 -14.34 -3.10 -4.84
N TRP A 239 -14.29 -1.81 -5.15
CA TRP A 239 -13.45 -0.85 -4.42
C TRP A 239 -14.03 -0.40 -3.07
N VAL A 240 -15.32 -0.60 -2.86
CA VAL A 240 -16.01 -0.28 -1.62
C VAL A 240 -16.94 -1.42 -1.23
N ASP A 241 -17.17 -1.57 0.05
CA ASP A 241 -18.21 -2.45 0.55
C ASP A 241 -19.55 -1.71 0.52
N ILE A 242 -20.62 -2.39 0.11
CA ILE A 242 -21.95 -1.80 -0.06
C ILE A 242 -22.94 -2.48 0.87
N ASP A 243 -23.74 -1.66 1.55
CA ASP A 243 -24.94 -2.10 2.26
C ASP A 243 -26.10 -2.12 1.25
N ALA A 244 -26.31 -3.29 0.65
CA ALA A 244 -27.45 -3.45 -0.25
C ALA A 244 -28.72 -3.57 0.57
N PRO A 245 -29.75 -2.74 0.35
CA PRO A 245 -31.04 -2.94 0.97
C PRO A 245 -31.61 -4.28 0.50
N PHE A 246 -31.92 -5.15 1.44
CA PHE A 246 -32.62 -6.42 1.22
C PHE A 246 -34.03 -6.20 0.70
#